data_259079cef336e0218a22e831c0a6949e
#
_entry.id   259079cef336e0218a22e831c0a6949e
#
_cell.length_a   1.000
_cell.length_b   1.000
_cell.length_c   1.000
_cell.angle_alpha   90.00
_cell.angle_beta   90.00
_cell.angle_gamma   90.00
#
_symmetry.space_group_name_H-M   'P 1'
#
loop_
_entity.id
_entity.type
_entity.pdbx_description
1 polymer ?
#
loop_
_entity_poly.entity_id
_entity_poly.type
_entity_poly.pdbx_seq_one_letter_code
_entity_poly.pdbx_strand_id
1 'polypeptide(L)'
;NSETYIHRIGRTGRAGKTGKAISIVESADRRMIRQIERKLRQKIDICKIPNRSEVEAKRLGKLQNLIKESLIGERMASFLPLVSELSTEYDSQAIAAAALQMIYDQDCPDWMKTDWEVPEAATPKPVIGRKSNKYNSKNSKHNRNTGKVIRKTVSH
;
A
#
# COMPACT_ATOMS: atom_id res chain seq x y z
N ASN A 1 -12.09 18.03 13.24
CA ASN A 1 -12.91 17.87 14.43
C ASN A 1 -13.21 16.38 14.61
N SER A 2 -13.00 15.86 15.84
CA SER A 2 -13.19 14.42 16.17
C SER A 2 -14.63 13.94 15.98
N GLU A 3 -15.63 14.78 16.18
CA GLU A 3 -17.04 14.44 16.00
C GLU A 3 -17.39 14.24 14.54
N THR A 4 -16.97 15.16 13.68
CA THR A 4 -17.15 15.02 12.23
C THR A 4 -16.55 13.72 11.72
N TYR A 5 -15.36 13.34 12.22
CA TYR A 5 -14.72 12.07 11.86
C TYR A 5 -15.59 10.88 12.27
N ILE A 6 -16.09 10.85 13.52
CA ILE A 6 -16.93 9.76 14.02
C ILE A 6 -18.22 9.64 13.21
N HIS A 7 -18.87 10.75 12.89
CA HIS A 7 -20.06 10.76 12.04
C HIS A 7 -19.79 10.21 10.63
N ARG A 8 -18.64 10.52 10.05
CA ARG A 8 -18.24 10.01 8.72
C ARG A 8 -17.96 8.51 8.74
N ILE A 9 -17.19 8.01 9.69
CA ILE A 9 -16.91 6.57 9.79
C ILE A 9 -18.14 5.76 10.17
N GLY A 10 -19.10 6.34 10.88
CA GLY A 10 -20.40 5.74 11.20
C GLY A 10 -21.29 5.48 9.98
N ARG A 11 -20.85 5.82 8.76
CA ARG A 11 -21.51 5.42 7.51
C ARG A 11 -21.07 4.04 7.02
N THR A 12 -19.99 3.50 7.59
CA THR A 12 -19.41 2.20 7.25
C THR A 12 -19.79 1.16 8.30
N GLY A 13 -19.95 -0.09 7.90
CA GLY A 13 -20.24 -1.20 8.82
C GLY A 13 -21.65 -1.20 9.38
N ARG A 14 -22.66 -0.76 8.61
CA ARG A 14 -24.07 -0.76 9.04
C ARG A 14 -24.76 -2.10 8.79
N ALA A 15 -25.88 -2.30 9.45
CA ALA A 15 -26.74 -3.47 9.30
C ALA A 15 -25.99 -4.81 9.49
N GLY A 16 -25.14 -4.89 10.51
CA GLY A 16 -24.40 -6.11 10.85
C GLY A 16 -23.22 -6.41 9.90
N LYS A 17 -22.91 -5.52 8.96
CA LYS A 17 -21.75 -5.67 8.05
C LYS A 17 -20.49 -5.10 8.70
N THR A 18 -19.34 -5.71 8.42
CA THR A 18 -18.04 -5.15 8.77
C THR A 18 -17.60 -4.13 7.72
N GLY A 19 -16.92 -3.07 8.15
CA GLY A 19 -16.39 -2.06 7.24
C GLY A 19 -15.04 -1.55 7.70
N LYS A 20 -14.27 -0.97 6.77
CA LYS A 20 -12.97 -0.34 7.05
C LYS A 20 -13.03 1.14 6.74
N ALA A 21 -12.63 1.98 7.70
CA ALA A 21 -12.40 3.40 7.48
C ALA A 21 -10.90 3.64 7.38
N ILE A 22 -10.46 4.30 6.33
CA ILE A 22 -9.05 4.62 6.09
C ILE A 22 -8.93 6.16 6.00
N SER A 23 -7.99 6.71 6.72
CA SER A 23 -7.71 8.15 6.70
C SER A 23 -6.21 8.41 6.60
N ILE A 24 -5.85 9.40 5.80
CA ILE A 24 -4.47 9.89 5.72
C ILE A 24 -4.32 10.96 6.79
N VAL A 25 -3.30 10.84 7.62
CA VAL A 25 -3.06 11.75 8.74
C VAL A 25 -1.59 12.16 8.80
N GLU A 26 -1.37 13.36 9.31
CA GLU A 26 -0.04 13.91 9.55
C GLU A 26 0.42 13.73 11.00
N SER A 27 1.69 13.98 11.25
CA SER A 27 2.25 13.91 12.59
C SER A 27 1.60 14.90 13.56
N ALA A 28 1.07 16.02 13.05
CA ALA A 28 0.32 17.01 13.82
C ALA A 28 -1.01 16.50 14.34
N ASP A 29 -1.63 15.53 13.64
CA ASP A 29 -2.96 15.01 13.97
C ASP A 29 -2.99 14.06 15.16
N ARG A 30 -1.83 13.74 15.77
CA ARG A 30 -1.73 12.80 16.88
C ARG A 30 -2.65 13.11 18.07
N ARG A 31 -2.88 14.41 18.35
CA ARG A 31 -3.80 14.83 19.43
C ARG A 31 -5.24 14.47 19.07
N MET A 32 -5.64 14.72 17.83
CA MET A 32 -6.97 14.41 17.32
C MET A 32 -7.21 12.89 17.31
N ILE A 33 -6.22 12.10 16.87
CA ILE A 33 -6.30 10.62 16.89
C ILE A 33 -6.56 10.11 18.32
N ARG A 34 -5.80 10.58 19.32
CA ARG A 34 -6.01 10.20 20.71
C ARG A 34 -7.39 10.62 21.27
N GLN A 35 -7.94 11.75 20.80
CA GLN A 35 -9.30 12.14 21.17
C GLN A 35 -10.34 11.22 20.55
N ILE A 36 -10.14 10.80 19.30
CA ILE A 36 -11.02 9.88 18.59
C ILE A 36 -10.96 8.50 19.27
N GLU A 37 -9.77 7.97 19.59
CA GLU A 37 -9.59 6.71 20.29
C GLU A 37 -10.30 6.70 21.65
N ARG A 38 -10.21 7.81 22.41
CA ARG A 38 -10.90 7.96 23.70
C ARG A 38 -12.42 7.95 23.54
N LYS A 39 -12.95 8.69 22.56
CA LYS A 39 -14.40 8.73 22.30
C LYS A 39 -14.94 7.39 21.83
N LEU A 40 -14.18 6.69 21.00
CA LEU A 40 -14.55 5.38 20.45
C LEU A 40 -14.23 4.22 21.40
N ARG A 41 -13.48 4.47 22.48
CA ARG A 41 -12.96 3.45 23.41
C ARG A 41 -12.23 2.30 22.69
N GLN A 42 -11.63 2.59 21.54
CA GLN A 42 -10.92 1.62 20.70
C GLN A 42 -9.64 2.24 20.16
N LYS A 43 -8.60 1.41 20.03
CA LYS A 43 -7.35 1.81 19.36
C LYS A 43 -7.55 1.90 17.86
N ILE A 44 -6.77 2.79 17.23
CA ILE A 44 -6.74 2.97 15.78
C ILE A 44 -5.37 2.48 15.29
N ASP A 45 -5.39 1.60 14.32
CA ASP A 45 -4.15 1.10 13.72
C ASP A 45 -3.51 2.19 12.86
N ILE A 46 -2.30 2.54 13.19
CA ILE A 46 -1.51 3.52 12.43
C ILE A 46 -0.53 2.76 11.54
N CYS A 47 -0.74 2.84 10.24
CA CYS A 47 0.12 2.21 9.25
C CYS A 47 0.99 3.25 8.53
N LYS A 48 2.15 2.83 8.05
CA LYS A 48 2.92 3.64 7.10
C LYS A 48 2.27 3.56 5.72
N ILE A 49 2.37 4.63 4.95
CA ILE A 49 2.06 4.58 3.52
C ILE A 49 3.14 3.71 2.88
N PRO A 50 2.76 2.64 2.15
CA PRO A 50 3.74 1.80 1.47
C PRO A 50 4.45 2.62 0.39
N ASN A 51 5.73 2.37 0.20
CA ASN A 51 6.49 2.95 -0.90
C ASN A 51 6.19 2.21 -2.22
N ARG A 52 6.64 2.77 -3.35
CA ARG A 52 6.39 2.21 -4.68
C ARG A 52 6.87 0.76 -4.79
N SER A 53 8.08 0.47 -4.32
CA SER A 53 8.65 -0.88 -4.40
C SER A 53 7.89 -1.90 -3.54
N GLU A 54 7.38 -1.50 -2.38
CA GLU A 54 6.53 -2.38 -1.55
C GLU A 54 5.19 -2.69 -2.23
N VAL A 55 4.60 -1.70 -2.92
CA VAL A 55 3.36 -1.91 -3.70
C VAL A 55 3.63 -2.84 -4.87
N GLU A 56 4.73 -2.63 -5.59
CA GLU A 56 5.15 -3.44 -6.73
C GLU A 56 5.43 -4.90 -6.32
N ALA A 57 6.23 -5.11 -5.29
CA ALA A 57 6.50 -6.44 -4.75
C ALA A 57 5.20 -7.18 -4.36
N LYS A 58 4.25 -6.46 -3.77
CA LYS A 58 2.94 -7.04 -3.41
C LYS A 58 2.10 -7.40 -4.64
N ARG A 59 2.18 -6.62 -5.71
CA ARG A 59 1.50 -6.92 -6.98
C ARG A 59 2.11 -8.14 -7.66
N LEU A 60 3.43 -8.20 -7.73
CA LEU A 60 4.14 -9.38 -8.26
C LEU A 60 3.81 -10.65 -7.46
N GLY A 61 3.75 -10.56 -6.13
CA GLY A 61 3.32 -11.67 -5.29
C GLY A 61 1.89 -12.14 -5.57
N LYS A 62 0.96 -11.21 -5.82
CA LYS A 62 -0.41 -11.56 -6.22
C LYS A 62 -0.43 -12.27 -7.57
N LEU A 63 0.29 -11.73 -8.57
CA LEU A 63 0.40 -12.33 -9.89
C LEU A 63 0.96 -13.75 -9.79
N GLN A 64 2.03 -13.95 -9.00
CA GLN A 64 2.60 -15.27 -8.76
C GLN A 64 1.59 -16.27 -8.18
N ASN A 65 0.76 -15.84 -7.24
CA ASN A 65 -0.27 -16.71 -6.66
C ASN A 65 -1.36 -17.04 -7.69
N LEU A 66 -1.82 -16.07 -8.49
CA LEU A 66 -2.78 -16.30 -9.56
C LEU A 66 -2.26 -17.32 -10.59
N ILE A 67 -0.97 -17.25 -10.94
CA ILE A 67 -0.36 -18.21 -11.84
C ILE A 67 -0.37 -19.61 -11.22
N LYS A 68 0.04 -19.72 -9.94
CA LYS A 68 0.04 -21.03 -9.25
C LYS A 68 -1.36 -21.64 -9.20
N GLU A 69 -2.38 -20.84 -8.91
CA GLU A 69 -3.79 -21.28 -8.90
C GLU A 69 -4.23 -21.72 -10.31
N SER A 70 -3.86 -20.95 -11.34
CA SER A 70 -4.20 -21.26 -12.74
C SER A 70 -3.52 -22.52 -13.25
N LEU A 71 -2.30 -22.82 -12.79
CA LEU A 71 -1.57 -24.05 -13.17
C LEU A 71 -2.23 -25.33 -12.62
N ILE A 72 -2.97 -25.24 -11.53
CA ILE A 72 -3.71 -26.38 -10.94
C ILE A 72 -5.09 -26.52 -11.60
N GLY A 73 -5.58 -25.47 -12.25
CA GLY A 73 -6.91 -25.43 -12.85
C GLY A 73 -7.02 -26.21 -14.16
N GLU A 74 -8.15 -26.88 -14.38
CA GLU A 74 -8.42 -27.66 -15.58
C GLU A 74 -8.46 -26.83 -16.88
N ARG A 75 -8.78 -25.55 -16.79
CA ARG A 75 -8.90 -24.64 -17.95
C ARG A 75 -7.57 -24.38 -18.66
N MET A 76 -6.42 -24.56 -18.00
CA MET A 76 -5.11 -24.35 -18.62
C MET A 76 -4.94 -25.19 -19.89
N ALA A 77 -5.43 -26.44 -19.88
CA ALA A 77 -5.31 -27.35 -21.00
C ALA A 77 -5.93 -26.79 -22.30
N SER A 78 -6.99 -26.00 -22.22
CA SER A 78 -7.65 -25.39 -23.38
C SER A 78 -6.81 -24.36 -24.12
N PHE A 79 -5.76 -23.83 -23.48
CA PHE A 79 -4.84 -22.85 -24.07
C PHE A 79 -3.55 -23.48 -24.64
N LEU A 80 -3.30 -24.78 -24.39
CA LEU A 80 -2.12 -25.45 -24.90
C LEU A 80 -1.98 -25.44 -26.43
N PRO A 81 -3.06 -25.59 -27.25
CA PRO A 81 -2.93 -25.51 -28.69
C PRO A 81 -2.40 -24.16 -29.16
N LEU A 82 -2.88 -23.04 -28.57
CA LEU A 82 -2.40 -21.70 -28.87
C LEU A 82 -0.94 -21.51 -28.49
N VAL A 83 -0.53 -22.02 -27.33
CA VAL A 83 0.88 -21.98 -26.90
C VAL A 83 1.74 -22.79 -27.85
N SER A 84 1.29 -23.97 -28.30
CA SER A 84 2.01 -24.79 -29.26
C SER A 84 2.22 -24.09 -30.61
N GLU A 85 1.18 -23.42 -31.11
CA GLU A 85 1.27 -22.61 -32.34
C GLU A 85 2.30 -21.49 -32.20
N LEU A 86 2.21 -20.70 -31.13
CA LEU A 86 3.17 -19.62 -30.88
C LEU A 86 4.60 -20.11 -30.66
N SER A 87 4.77 -21.32 -30.09
CA SER A 87 6.09 -21.91 -29.85
C SER A 87 6.81 -22.36 -31.13
N THR A 88 6.15 -22.29 -32.30
CA THR A 88 6.81 -22.49 -33.60
C THR A 88 7.67 -21.29 -34.00
N GLU A 89 7.33 -20.10 -33.51
CA GLU A 89 8.00 -18.84 -33.87
C GLU A 89 8.77 -18.21 -32.69
N TYR A 90 8.29 -18.44 -31.47
CA TYR A 90 8.81 -17.78 -30.27
C TYR A 90 9.20 -18.79 -29.20
N ASP A 91 10.19 -18.45 -28.39
CA ASP A 91 10.55 -19.24 -27.22
C ASP A 91 9.44 -19.24 -26.17
N SER A 92 9.20 -20.41 -25.55
CA SER A 92 8.15 -20.58 -24.56
C SER A 92 8.28 -19.64 -23.35
N GLN A 93 9.51 -19.27 -22.97
CA GLN A 93 9.74 -18.30 -21.89
C GLN A 93 9.33 -16.89 -22.32
N ALA A 94 9.60 -16.51 -23.59
CA ALA A 94 9.18 -15.22 -24.13
C ALA A 94 7.65 -15.12 -24.19
N ILE A 95 6.96 -16.19 -24.61
CA ILE A 95 5.49 -16.25 -24.64
C ILE A 95 4.95 -16.07 -23.21
N ALA A 96 5.51 -16.80 -22.24
CA ALA A 96 5.11 -16.68 -20.85
C ALA A 96 5.35 -15.27 -20.30
N ALA A 97 6.52 -14.66 -20.55
CA ALA A 97 6.84 -13.31 -20.12
C ALA A 97 5.87 -12.28 -20.70
N ALA A 98 5.55 -12.36 -22.00
CA ALA A 98 4.60 -11.48 -22.66
C ALA A 98 3.18 -11.61 -22.04
N ALA A 99 2.70 -12.83 -21.83
CA ALA A 99 1.41 -13.07 -21.19
C ALA A 99 1.35 -12.49 -19.76
N LEU A 100 2.42 -12.66 -18.99
CA LEU A 100 2.52 -12.10 -17.64
C LEU A 100 2.55 -10.58 -17.65
N GLN A 101 3.27 -9.98 -18.59
CA GLN A 101 3.28 -8.53 -18.78
C GLN A 101 1.88 -8.00 -19.07
N MET A 102 1.16 -8.62 -20.01
CA MET A 102 -0.21 -8.21 -20.35
C MET A 102 -1.13 -8.22 -19.13
N ILE A 103 -1.09 -9.30 -18.32
CA ILE A 103 -1.90 -9.42 -17.10
C ILE A 103 -1.48 -8.36 -16.07
N TYR A 104 -0.18 -8.15 -15.91
CA TYR A 104 0.35 -7.16 -14.96
C TYR A 104 -0.07 -5.74 -15.32
N ASP A 105 -0.02 -5.39 -16.62
CA ASP A 105 -0.33 -4.04 -17.10
C ASP A 105 -1.84 -3.75 -17.09
N GLN A 106 -2.68 -4.78 -17.21
CA GLN A 106 -4.15 -4.64 -17.19
C GLN A 106 -4.64 -4.00 -15.90
N ASP A 107 -4.08 -4.40 -14.75
CA ASP A 107 -4.41 -3.87 -13.43
C ASP A 107 -3.44 -2.80 -12.93
N CYS A 108 -2.51 -2.33 -13.80
CA CYS A 108 -1.49 -1.39 -13.40
C CYS A 108 -2.07 0.04 -13.33
N PRO A 109 -2.05 0.71 -12.17
CA PRO A 109 -2.46 2.10 -12.07
C PRO A 109 -1.55 3.00 -12.91
N ASP A 110 -2.13 4.05 -13.52
CA ASP A 110 -1.40 4.94 -14.44
C ASP A 110 -0.19 5.61 -13.79
N TRP A 111 -0.25 5.90 -12.49
CA TRP A 111 0.88 6.47 -11.76
C TRP A 111 2.06 5.51 -11.59
N MET A 112 1.87 4.20 -11.81
CA MET A 112 2.95 3.21 -11.84
C MET A 112 3.53 3.00 -13.24
N LYS A 113 2.76 3.30 -14.29
CA LYS A 113 3.20 3.16 -15.70
C LYS A 113 4.14 4.28 -16.13
N THR A 114 3.99 5.46 -15.54
CA THR A 114 4.90 6.58 -15.78
C THR A 114 6.11 6.44 -14.87
N ASP A 115 7.30 6.63 -15.44
CA ASP A 115 8.53 6.90 -14.70
C ASP A 115 8.43 8.31 -14.08
N TRP A 116 7.46 8.45 -13.17
CA TRP A 116 7.48 9.57 -12.26
C TRP A 116 8.67 9.30 -11.33
N GLU A 117 9.79 9.97 -11.59
CA GLU A 117 10.78 10.20 -10.57
C GLU A 117 10.05 10.95 -9.45
N VAL A 118 9.52 10.19 -8.49
CA VAL A 118 9.18 10.77 -7.19
C VAL A 118 10.50 11.39 -6.74
N PRO A 119 10.60 12.74 -6.61
CA PRO A 119 11.80 13.35 -6.08
C PRO A 119 12.07 12.58 -4.80
N GLU A 120 13.23 11.95 -4.72
CA GLU A 120 13.64 11.15 -3.57
C GLU A 120 13.48 12.06 -2.36
N ALA A 121 12.30 12.01 -1.74
CA ALA A 121 11.97 12.81 -0.58
C ALA A 121 12.97 12.34 0.46
N ALA A 122 14.07 13.05 0.50
CA ALA A 122 15.28 12.89 1.27
C ALA A 122 15.18 11.70 2.22
N THR A 123 15.67 10.55 1.78
CA THR A 123 15.96 9.45 2.69
C THR A 123 16.69 10.07 3.86
N PRO A 124 16.20 9.95 5.09
CA PRO A 124 16.91 10.49 6.23
C PRO A 124 18.27 9.81 6.25
N LYS A 125 19.32 10.58 5.93
CA LYS A 125 20.71 10.10 6.02
C LYS A 125 20.88 9.47 7.40
N PRO A 126 21.48 8.28 7.51
CA PRO A 126 21.75 7.69 8.81
C PRO A 126 22.56 8.70 9.62
N VAL A 127 22.05 9.07 10.78
CA VAL A 127 22.76 9.93 11.71
C VAL A 127 23.93 9.10 12.24
N ILE A 128 25.08 9.23 11.59
CA ILE A 128 26.35 8.71 12.12
C ILE A 128 26.53 9.38 13.47
N GLY A 129 26.62 8.55 14.50
CA GLY A 129 26.65 8.97 15.88
C GLY A 129 27.69 10.07 16.14
N ARG A 130 27.23 11.27 16.39
CA ARG A 130 28.03 12.31 17.02
C ARG A 130 28.00 12.08 18.52
N LYS A 131 29.19 11.80 19.06
CA LYS A 131 29.48 11.75 20.50
C LYS A 131 28.76 12.89 21.23
N SER A 132 28.12 12.53 22.32
CA SER A 132 27.48 13.43 23.26
C SER A 132 28.40 14.57 23.68
N ASN A 133 28.09 15.79 23.28
CA ASN A 133 28.60 16.95 23.98
C ASN A 133 27.36 17.67 24.60
N LYS A 134 27.27 17.56 25.92
CA LYS A 134 26.35 18.31 26.75
C LYS A 134 26.61 19.80 26.53
N TYR A 135 25.72 20.51 25.89
CA TYR A 135 25.46 21.90 26.21
C TYR A 135 24.15 22.38 25.57
N ASN A 136 23.34 22.94 26.42
CA ASN A 136 22.20 23.83 26.24
C ASN A 136 21.99 24.42 24.84
N SER A 137 20.77 24.33 24.29
CA SER A 137 20.01 25.54 23.89
C SER A 137 18.74 25.20 23.10
N LYS A 138 17.69 25.77 23.53
CA LYS A 138 16.43 26.25 22.93
C LYS A 138 16.27 26.15 21.40
N ASN A 139 15.06 25.66 21.03
CA ASN A 139 14.31 25.99 19.81
C ASN A 139 14.97 25.74 18.44
N SER A 140 14.58 24.64 17.80
CA SER A 140 14.29 24.67 16.36
C SER A 140 13.20 23.65 16.02
N LYS A 141 12.02 24.18 15.71
CA LYS A 141 10.91 23.44 15.13
C LYS A 141 11.27 23.15 13.67
N HIS A 142 11.67 21.91 13.36
CA HIS A 142 11.71 21.46 11.97
C HIS A 142 10.59 20.45 11.73
N ASN A 143 9.65 20.90 10.96
CA ASN A 143 8.45 20.23 10.50
C ASN A 143 8.85 19.16 9.47
N ARG A 144 8.83 17.88 9.85
CA ARG A 144 8.94 16.75 8.90
C ARG A 144 7.57 16.16 8.72
N ASN A 145 6.97 16.52 7.60
CA ASN A 145 5.66 16.08 7.16
C ASN A 145 5.78 14.69 6.54
N THR A 146 5.70 13.64 7.35
CA THR A 146 5.57 12.25 6.88
C THR A 146 4.11 11.85 7.05
N GLY A 147 3.38 11.80 5.93
CA GLY A 147 2.00 11.34 5.91
C GLY A 147 1.89 9.90 6.46
N LYS A 148 0.93 9.66 7.32
CA LYS A 148 0.58 8.34 7.88
C LYS A 148 -0.85 8.01 7.57
N VAL A 149 -1.11 6.73 7.28
CA VAL A 149 -2.46 6.21 7.08
C VAL A 149 -2.95 5.60 8.37
N ILE A 150 -4.16 5.95 8.79
CA ILE A 150 -4.85 5.28 9.88
C ILE A 150 -5.95 4.39 9.33
N ARG A 151 -6.07 3.19 9.87
CA ARG A 151 -7.10 2.21 9.52
C ARG A 151 -7.93 1.88 10.74
N LYS A 152 -9.22 1.78 10.56
CA LYS A 152 -10.14 1.29 11.57
C LYS A 152 -11.11 0.29 10.95
N THR A 153 -11.23 -0.88 11.56
CA THR A 153 -12.31 -1.83 11.27
C THR A 153 -13.49 -1.47 12.15
N VAL A 154 -14.65 -1.29 11.56
CA VAL A 154 -15.90 -0.97 12.27
C VAL A 154 -16.82 -2.16 12.13
N SER A 155 -17.22 -2.72 13.28
CA SER A 155 -18.26 -3.76 13.40
C SER A 155 -19.36 -3.20 14.30
N HIS A 156 -20.58 -3.41 13.94
CA HIS A 156 -21.76 -3.12 14.75
C HIS A 156 -22.50 -4.42 15.02
#